data_1b32564850b67729dfcaaeaeb1b739e4
#
_entry.id   1b32564850b67729dfcaaeaeb1b739e4
#
_cell.length_a   1.000
_cell.length_b   1.000
_cell.length_c   1.000
_cell.angle_alpha   90.00
_cell.angle_beta   90.00
_cell.angle_gamma   90.00
#
_symmetry.space_group_name_H-M   'P 1'
#
loop_
_entity.id
_entity.type
_entity.pdbx_description
1 polymer ?
#
loop_
_entity_poly.entity_id
_entity_poly.type
_entity_poly.pdbx_seq_one_letter_code
_entity_poly.pdbx_strand_id
1 'polypeptide(L)'
;NIDWDNEGTKLTDAVLLFLDKEGYIPDLMANLVHSEFITPDYFEKTLNSYIGNGFGVEPKLTQSAFFRPHNRSEDIENLYLVGANAQPGAGTPSVMMSAKMTARAIARDFAEDVTSWREEKSLNIY
;
A
#
# COMPACT_ATOMS: atom_id res chain seq x y z
N ASN A 1 5.11 7.61 -23.48
CA ASN A 1 5.29 8.43 -22.25
C ASN A 1 4.00 9.19 -21.99
N ILE A 2 3.49 9.09 -20.79
CA ILE A 2 2.33 9.86 -20.32
C ILE A 2 2.88 11.10 -19.63
N ASP A 3 2.33 12.25 -19.98
CA ASP A 3 2.57 13.50 -19.26
C ASP A 3 1.65 13.52 -18.02
N TRP A 4 2.16 13.00 -16.92
CA TRP A 4 1.37 12.85 -15.69
C TRP A 4 0.94 14.18 -15.07
N ASP A 5 1.67 15.26 -15.25
CA ASP A 5 1.30 16.57 -14.71
C ASP A 5 0.07 17.11 -15.45
N ASN A 6 0.06 16.98 -16.79
CA ASN A 6 -1.08 17.37 -17.61
C ASN A 6 -2.30 16.46 -17.40
N GLU A 7 -2.12 15.15 -17.38
CA GLU A 7 -3.21 14.19 -17.16
C GLU A 7 -3.75 14.25 -15.73
N GLY A 8 -2.89 14.47 -14.73
CA GLY A 8 -3.29 14.68 -13.34
C GLY A 8 -4.15 15.94 -13.18
N THR A 9 -3.74 17.04 -13.80
CA THR A 9 -4.54 18.29 -13.79
C THR A 9 -5.90 18.08 -14.42
N LYS A 10 -5.96 17.49 -15.61
CA LYS A 10 -7.23 17.20 -16.31
C LYS A 10 -8.17 16.33 -15.48
N LEU A 11 -7.63 15.28 -14.86
CA LEU A 11 -8.44 14.38 -14.02
C LEU A 11 -8.94 15.10 -12.77
N THR A 12 -8.09 15.89 -12.12
CA THR A 12 -8.47 16.67 -10.95
C THR A 12 -9.59 17.64 -11.28
N ASP A 13 -9.46 18.40 -12.34
CA ASP A 13 -10.49 19.34 -12.79
C ASP A 13 -11.80 18.62 -13.13
N ALA A 14 -11.72 17.49 -13.81
CA ALA A 14 -12.91 16.70 -14.15
C ALA A 14 -13.63 16.18 -12.89
N VAL A 15 -12.89 15.69 -11.88
CA VAL A 15 -13.46 15.20 -10.63
C VAL A 15 -14.08 16.34 -9.84
N LEU A 16 -13.40 17.46 -9.70
CA LEU A 16 -13.91 18.62 -8.97
C LEU A 16 -15.19 19.19 -9.60
N LEU A 17 -15.18 19.33 -10.93
CA LEU A 17 -16.37 19.76 -11.68
C LEU A 17 -17.53 18.76 -11.56
N PHE A 18 -17.25 17.48 -11.58
CA PHE A 18 -18.27 16.45 -11.39
C PHE A 18 -18.92 16.56 -10.01
N LEU A 19 -18.13 16.67 -8.94
CA LEU A 19 -18.62 16.79 -7.56
C LEU A 19 -19.47 18.03 -7.36
N ASP A 20 -19.10 19.16 -7.98
CA ASP A 20 -19.83 20.41 -7.92
C ASP A 20 -21.17 20.34 -8.69
N LYS A 21 -21.13 19.90 -9.98
CA LYS A 21 -22.30 19.85 -10.86
C LYS A 21 -23.35 18.85 -10.44
N GLU A 22 -22.95 17.68 -9.95
CA GLU A 22 -23.86 16.64 -9.48
C GLU A 22 -24.39 16.92 -8.06
N GLY A 23 -23.96 18.02 -7.45
CA GLY A 23 -24.42 18.45 -6.14
C GLY A 23 -23.95 17.61 -4.96
N TYR A 24 -22.91 16.78 -5.16
CA TYR A 24 -22.27 16.04 -4.04
C TYR A 24 -21.61 16.99 -3.05
N ILE A 25 -21.01 18.07 -3.56
CA ILE A 25 -20.44 19.16 -2.75
C ILE A 25 -20.88 20.47 -3.42
N PRO A 26 -22.00 21.06 -3.02
CA PRO A 26 -22.51 22.31 -3.61
C PRO A 26 -21.50 23.46 -3.49
N ASP A 27 -21.38 24.26 -4.51
CA ASP A 27 -20.49 25.43 -4.59
C ASP A 27 -19.00 25.11 -4.35
N LEU A 28 -18.58 23.86 -4.64
CA LEU A 28 -17.21 23.40 -4.45
C LEU A 28 -16.23 24.30 -5.21
N MET A 29 -16.48 24.54 -6.50
CA MET A 29 -15.57 25.34 -7.35
C MET A 29 -15.46 26.80 -6.87
N ALA A 30 -16.50 27.37 -6.31
CA ALA A 30 -16.50 28.73 -5.77
C ALA A 30 -15.74 28.85 -4.44
N ASN A 31 -15.65 27.77 -3.69
CA ASN A 31 -15.05 27.71 -2.35
C ASN A 31 -13.74 26.93 -2.30
N LEU A 32 -13.22 26.46 -3.44
CA LEU A 32 -11.99 25.69 -3.50
C LEU A 32 -10.78 26.58 -3.15
N VAL A 33 -10.11 26.24 -2.06
CA VAL A 33 -8.93 26.96 -1.57
C VAL A 33 -7.63 26.30 -2.04
N HIS A 34 -7.64 24.98 -2.10
CA HIS A 34 -6.46 24.20 -2.48
C HIS A 34 -6.87 22.84 -3.03
N SER A 35 -6.15 22.36 -4.04
CA SER A 35 -6.23 20.98 -4.51
C SER A 35 -4.83 20.47 -4.83
N GLU A 36 -4.61 19.20 -4.58
CA GLU A 36 -3.34 18.52 -4.82
C GLU A 36 -3.62 17.11 -5.34
N PHE A 37 -2.75 16.62 -6.19
CA PHE A 37 -2.79 15.24 -6.68
C PHE A 37 -1.41 14.61 -6.66
N ILE A 38 -1.37 13.30 -6.56
CA ILE A 38 -0.14 12.51 -6.58
C ILE A 38 -0.18 11.62 -7.81
N THR A 39 0.91 11.60 -8.55
CA THR A 39 1.04 10.86 -9.81
C THR A 39 1.96 9.64 -9.65
N PRO A 40 1.97 8.70 -10.61
CA PRO A 40 2.95 7.63 -10.65
C PRO A 40 4.41 8.11 -10.58
N ASP A 41 4.72 9.28 -11.15
CA ASP A 41 6.04 9.89 -11.09
C ASP A 41 6.51 10.17 -9.64
N TYR A 42 5.60 10.58 -8.77
CA TYR A 42 5.90 10.78 -7.34
C TYR A 42 6.30 9.46 -6.67
N PHE A 43 5.54 8.39 -6.93
CA PHE A 43 5.86 7.07 -6.37
C PHE A 43 7.20 6.55 -6.88
N GLU A 44 7.52 6.77 -8.16
CA GLU A 44 8.80 6.36 -8.73
C GLU A 44 9.97 7.19 -8.19
N LYS A 45 9.87 8.52 -8.28
CA LYS A 45 10.99 9.43 -7.97
C LYS A 45 11.21 9.62 -6.48
N THR A 46 10.13 9.65 -5.68
CA THR A 46 10.21 9.95 -4.23
C THR A 46 10.26 8.68 -3.38
N LEU A 47 9.47 7.67 -3.73
CA LEU A 47 9.36 6.43 -2.97
C LEU A 47 10.13 5.26 -3.59
N ASN A 48 10.84 5.50 -4.69
CA ASN A 48 11.62 4.49 -5.42
C ASN A 48 10.79 3.25 -5.81
N SER A 49 9.51 3.45 -6.11
CA SER A 49 8.60 2.38 -6.52
C SER A 49 8.80 2.03 -7.99
N TYR A 50 8.88 0.74 -8.28
CA TYR A 50 9.06 0.27 -9.66
C TYR A 50 7.91 0.73 -10.57
N ILE A 51 8.25 1.48 -11.63
CA ILE A 51 7.30 2.03 -12.63
C ILE A 51 6.16 2.86 -11.98
N GLY A 52 6.45 3.60 -10.91
CA GLY A 52 5.45 4.45 -10.26
C GLY A 52 4.31 3.70 -9.56
N ASN A 53 4.53 2.46 -9.17
CA ASN A 53 3.54 1.60 -8.53
C ASN A 53 3.21 2.10 -7.12
N GLY A 54 1.98 2.55 -6.89
CA GLY A 54 1.53 3.05 -5.59
C GLY A 54 0.99 1.99 -4.63
N PHE A 55 0.48 0.85 -5.13
CA PHE A 55 -0.28 -0.11 -4.32
C PHE A 55 0.15 -1.57 -4.47
N GLY A 56 1.24 -1.83 -5.14
CA GLY A 56 1.70 -3.18 -5.44
C GLY A 56 1.18 -3.70 -6.79
N VAL A 57 1.33 -4.99 -7.03
CA VAL A 57 0.85 -5.62 -8.26
C VAL A 57 -0.66 -5.50 -8.41
N GLU A 58 -1.13 -5.42 -9.66
CA GLU A 58 -2.54 -5.29 -9.99
C GLU A 58 -3.38 -6.39 -9.29
N PRO A 59 -4.54 -6.06 -8.69
CA PRO A 59 -5.33 -7.01 -7.92
C PRO A 59 -6.20 -7.92 -8.83
N LYS A 60 -5.58 -8.54 -9.83
CA LYS A 60 -6.21 -9.62 -10.60
C LYS A 60 -6.42 -10.84 -9.71
N LEU A 61 -7.42 -11.66 -10.03
CA LEU A 61 -7.72 -12.86 -9.24
C LEU A 61 -6.49 -13.76 -9.08
N THR A 62 -5.70 -13.92 -10.14
CA THR A 62 -4.48 -14.74 -10.17
C THR A 62 -3.26 -14.06 -9.53
N GLN A 63 -3.39 -12.85 -9.04
CA GLN A 63 -2.33 -12.06 -8.41
C GLN A 63 -2.77 -11.50 -7.05
N SER A 64 -3.84 -12.05 -6.46
CA SER A 64 -4.40 -11.55 -5.21
C SER A 64 -4.38 -12.63 -4.13
N ALA A 65 -4.37 -12.20 -2.88
CA ALA A 65 -4.45 -13.05 -1.69
C ALA A 65 -3.46 -14.24 -1.75
N PHE A 66 -3.98 -15.44 -1.94
CA PHE A 66 -3.20 -16.68 -1.96
C PHE A 66 -2.16 -16.72 -3.10
N PHE A 67 -2.45 -16.10 -4.25
CA PHE A 67 -1.56 -16.10 -5.42
C PHE A 67 -0.44 -15.06 -5.35
N ARG A 68 -0.37 -14.26 -4.27
CA ARG A 68 0.78 -13.41 -4.04
C ARG A 68 1.96 -14.22 -3.51
N PRO A 69 3.20 -13.73 -3.71
CA PRO A 69 4.37 -14.37 -3.12
C PRO A 69 4.19 -14.59 -1.63
N HIS A 70 4.58 -15.78 -1.17
CA HIS A 70 4.53 -16.11 0.25
C HIS A 70 5.49 -15.22 1.07
N ASN A 71 5.19 -15.04 2.34
CA ASN A 71 6.04 -14.24 3.24
C ASN A 71 7.40 -14.89 3.51
N ARG A 72 7.54 -16.19 3.25
CA ARG A 72 8.79 -16.92 3.18
C ARG A 72 9.04 -17.34 1.74
N SER A 73 10.22 -17.04 1.19
CA SER A 73 10.57 -17.47 -0.15
C SER A 73 10.60 -19.00 -0.25
N GLU A 74 10.09 -19.52 -1.34
CA GLU A 74 10.14 -20.95 -1.68
C GLU A 74 11.43 -21.31 -2.44
N ASP A 75 12.03 -20.30 -3.11
CA ASP A 75 13.16 -20.49 -4.00
C ASP A 75 14.51 -20.09 -3.37
N ILE A 76 14.48 -19.17 -2.40
CA ILE A 76 15.69 -18.60 -1.79
C ILE A 76 15.64 -18.80 -0.29
N GLU A 77 16.62 -19.52 0.22
CA GLU A 77 16.77 -19.78 1.65
C GLU A 77 17.03 -18.50 2.44
N ASN A 78 16.40 -18.36 3.59
CA ASN A 78 16.49 -17.19 4.48
C ASN A 78 16.02 -15.85 3.87
N LEU A 79 15.28 -15.89 2.76
CA LEU A 79 14.62 -14.71 2.21
C LEU A 79 13.18 -14.62 2.68
N TYR A 80 12.83 -13.47 3.25
CA TYR A 80 11.47 -13.18 3.71
C TYR A 80 10.92 -11.94 3.03
N LEU A 81 9.63 -11.98 2.70
CA LEU A 81 8.92 -10.90 2.01
C LEU A 81 7.83 -10.33 2.94
N VAL A 82 7.70 -9.01 2.91
CA VAL A 82 6.70 -8.30 3.71
C VAL A 82 6.15 -7.10 2.94
N GLY A 83 4.87 -6.82 3.12
CA GLY A 83 4.25 -5.63 2.54
C GLY A 83 3.18 -5.94 1.50
N ALA A 84 2.85 -4.92 0.71
CA ALA A 84 1.73 -4.96 -0.23
C ALA A 84 1.89 -5.98 -1.37
N ASN A 85 3.11 -6.32 -1.73
CA ASN A 85 3.42 -7.28 -2.80
C ASN A 85 3.51 -8.74 -2.33
N ALA A 86 3.53 -8.98 -1.01
CA ALA A 86 3.49 -10.31 -0.41
C ALA A 86 2.07 -10.62 0.11
N GLN A 87 1.86 -11.85 0.57
CA GLN A 87 0.59 -12.23 1.21
C GLN A 87 0.34 -11.43 2.50
N PRO A 88 -0.92 -11.07 2.81
CA PRO A 88 -2.15 -11.30 2.04
C PRO A 88 -2.44 -10.25 0.97
N GLY A 89 -1.68 -9.15 0.86
CA GLY A 89 -1.80 -8.18 -0.21
C GLY A 89 -1.83 -6.72 0.25
N ALA A 90 -2.31 -5.84 -0.64
CA ALA A 90 -2.35 -4.40 -0.43
C ALA A 90 -3.44 -3.97 0.58
N GLY A 91 -3.31 -2.75 1.07
CA GLY A 91 -4.18 -2.14 2.07
C GLY A 91 -3.57 -2.19 3.47
N THR A 92 -3.77 -1.14 4.27
CA THR A 92 -3.13 -0.99 5.59
C THR A 92 -3.32 -2.21 6.50
N PRO A 93 -4.54 -2.76 6.69
CA PRO A 93 -4.73 -3.95 7.52
C PRO A 93 -3.98 -5.17 6.98
N SER A 94 -3.98 -5.36 5.66
CA SER A 94 -3.31 -6.48 5.01
C SER A 94 -1.79 -6.39 5.13
N VAL A 95 -1.21 -5.20 4.96
CA VAL A 95 0.23 -4.97 5.13
C VAL A 95 0.68 -5.21 6.57
N MET A 96 -0.12 -4.78 7.56
CA MET A 96 0.13 -5.09 8.97
C MET A 96 0.07 -6.60 9.25
N MET A 97 -0.88 -7.30 8.63
CA MET A 97 -0.98 -8.76 8.73
C MET A 97 0.21 -9.45 8.07
N SER A 98 0.67 -8.96 6.91
CA SER A 98 1.88 -9.43 6.23
C SER A 98 3.10 -9.37 7.17
N ALA A 99 3.28 -8.24 7.85
CA ALA A 99 4.37 -8.08 8.82
C ALA A 99 4.30 -9.12 9.96
N LYS A 100 3.10 -9.36 10.49
CA LYS A 100 2.88 -10.37 11.54
C LYS A 100 3.15 -11.80 11.05
N MET A 101 2.74 -12.11 9.81
CA MET A 101 2.99 -13.42 9.19
C MET A 101 4.49 -13.64 8.97
N THR A 102 5.19 -12.64 8.43
CA THR A 102 6.63 -12.68 8.20
C THR A 102 7.41 -12.84 9.51
N ALA A 103 7.10 -12.05 10.53
CA ALA A 103 7.75 -12.17 11.84
C ALA A 103 7.58 -13.57 12.45
N ARG A 104 6.39 -14.16 12.34
CA ARG A 104 6.14 -15.52 12.79
C ARG A 104 6.89 -16.58 11.99
N ALA A 105 7.04 -16.37 10.68
CA ALA A 105 7.83 -17.29 9.85
C ALA A 105 9.29 -17.28 10.27
N ILE A 106 9.89 -16.10 10.44
CA ILE A 106 11.26 -15.92 10.92
C ILE A 106 11.45 -16.60 12.29
N ALA A 107 10.56 -16.30 13.24
CA ALA A 107 10.67 -16.86 14.58
C ALA A 107 10.60 -18.40 14.61
N ARG A 108 9.74 -19.01 13.78
CA ARG A 108 9.66 -20.47 13.65
C ARG A 108 10.92 -21.07 13.06
N ASP A 109 11.49 -20.42 12.04
CA ASP A 109 12.67 -20.91 11.34
C ASP A 109 13.93 -20.84 12.22
N PHE A 110 14.01 -19.85 13.11
CA PHE A 110 15.12 -19.68 14.06
C PHE A 110 14.82 -20.17 15.47
N ALA A 111 13.74 -20.95 15.66
CA ALA A 111 13.32 -21.52 16.94
C ALA A 111 13.10 -20.49 18.07
N GLU A 112 12.74 -19.26 17.74
CA GLU A 112 12.40 -18.24 18.71
C GLU A 112 10.93 -18.31 19.13
N ASP A 113 10.65 -18.12 20.42
CA ASP A 113 9.29 -18.05 20.94
C ASP A 113 8.71 -16.63 20.73
N VAL A 114 7.83 -16.51 19.75
CA VAL A 114 7.17 -15.23 19.42
C VAL A 114 6.18 -14.79 20.53
N THR A 115 5.81 -15.65 21.45
CA THR A 115 4.87 -15.30 22.52
C THR A 115 5.51 -14.35 23.53
N SER A 116 6.81 -14.48 23.75
CA SER A 116 7.60 -13.58 24.61
C SER A 116 7.54 -12.11 24.14
N TRP A 117 7.42 -11.86 22.85
CA TRP A 117 7.31 -10.50 22.30
C TRP A 117 6.01 -9.78 22.66
N ARG A 118 4.99 -10.51 23.08
CA ARG A 118 3.72 -9.92 23.55
C ARG A 118 3.78 -9.46 25.00
N GLU A 119 4.53 -10.14 25.83
CA GLU A 119 4.63 -9.85 27.27
C GLU A 119 5.49 -8.60 27.51
N GLU A 120 6.58 -8.42 26.78
CA GLU A 120 7.41 -7.22 26.89
C GLU A 120 6.71 -5.92 26.46
N LYS A 121 5.82 -5.97 25.47
CA LYS A 121 5.11 -4.79 24.99
C LYS A 121 3.90 -4.38 25.82
N SER A 122 3.34 -5.27 26.62
CA SER A 122 2.24 -4.93 27.54
C SER A 122 2.69 -4.10 28.74
N LEU A 123 3.99 -4.07 29.02
CA LEU A 123 4.60 -3.35 30.15
C LEU A 123 5.05 -1.91 29.85
N ASN A 124 5.07 -1.48 28.56
CA ASN A 124 5.63 -0.19 28.14
C ASN A 124 4.64 0.77 27.45
N ILE A 125 3.33 0.58 27.62
CA ILE A 125 2.33 1.53 27.14
C ILE A 125 1.59 2.10 28.36
N TYR A 126 2.28 2.97 29.10
CA TYR A 126 1.70 4.00 29.95
C TYR A 126 2.67 5.18 30.01
#